data_3d22af15fec88df3b6fd5c959f5a66bb
#
_entry.id   3d22af15fec88df3b6fd5c959f5a66bb
#
_cell.length_a   1.000
_cell.length_b   1.000
_cell.length_c   1.000
_cell.angle_alpha   90.00
_cell.angle_beta   90.00
_cell.angle_gamma   90.00
#
_symmetry.space_group_name_H-M   'P 1'
#
loop_
_entity.id
_entity.type
_entity.pdbx_description
1 polymer ?
#
loop_
_entity_poly.entity_id
_entity_poly.type
_entity_poly.pdbx_seq_one_letter_code
_entity_poly.pdbx_strand_id
1 'polypeptide(L)'
;MRMSFFCCTFVLKLQIVMNIFGDKWTFTSFGESHGAAIGGVLDGVPAGLHIDLQMIRTELERRAGKKPKPDNVLKGREVGVSPRAAREPDEVEWLSGVIESDEATKDQGQGLITLGTPIAFLIRNKDARPEDYEWLKHSYRVGHADRVYEQKYGIRDWRGGGRASARETAARVVAGSLAKQELATKGVCIHAHLVQVGAETDPNKFADVIAAYQREGDSIGGIVECRISGLPVGTGEPIFDKLQAHLAYAVMSINACKGFEYGTGFGGVTQPGSAINAISGGISGGISDGSEVVFRCVFKPTASTPKAFAQLQNDPMVNKSDQPDPVGRHDACVATRAVPVVEAMTALALINLLD
;
A
#
# COMPACT_ATOMS: atom_id res chain seq x y z
N MET A 1 53.82 -3.31 35.90
CA MET A 1 53.27 -4.01 34.71
C MET A 1 51.76 -3.98 34.83
N ARG A 2 51.09 -3.00 34.21
CA ARG A 2 49.64 -2.83 34.25
C ARG A 2 49.07 -3.39 32.93
N MET A 3 48.42 -4.54 33.02
CA MET A 3 47.64 -5.10 31.90
C MET A 3 46.32 -4.31 31.74
N SER A 4 46.21 -3.55 30.69
CA SER A 4 44.95 -2.93 30.26
C SER A 4 44.12 -3.98 29.55
N PHE A 5 43.06 -4.43 30.18
CA PHE A 5 42.01 -5.23 29.51
C PHE A 5 41.15 -4.31 28.67
N PHE A 6 41.36 -4.32 27.36
CA PHE A 6 40.38 -3.79 26.40
C PHE A 6 39.20 -4.77 26.33
N CYS A 7 38.14 -4.46 27.06
CA CYS A 7 36.87 -5.14 26.91
C CYS A 7 36.16 -4.54 25.63
N CYS A 8 36.36 -5.19 24.48
CA CYS A 8 35.56 -4.94 23.30
C CYS A 8 34.14 -5.49 23.59
N THR A 9 33.26 -4.62 24.09
CA THR A 9 31.84 -4.90 24.17
C THR A 9 31.30 -4.87 22.75
N PHE A 10 31.24 -6.00 22.07
CA PHE A 10 30.45 -6.22 20.90
C PHE A 10 28.98 -6.11 21.33
N VAL A 11 28.40 -4.92 21.27
CA VAL A 11 26.96 -4.77 21.40
C VAL A 11 26.36 -5.33 20.12
N LEU A 12 25.97 -6.61 20.15
CA LEU A 12 25.07 -7.17 19.14
C LEU A 12 23.78 -6.35 19.22
N LYS A 13 23.63 -5.36 18.34
CA LYS A 13 22.35 -4.70 18.11
C LYS A 13 21.42 -5.78 17.54
N LEU A 14 20.63 -6.42 18.40
CA LEU A 14 19.55 -7.28 17.96
C LEU A 14 18.57 -6.37 17.18
N GLN A 15 18.68 -6.36 15.88
CA GLN A 15 17.75 -5.61 15.03
C GLN A 15 16.49 -6.46 14.88
N ILE A 16 15.48 -6.17 15.69
CA ILE A 16 14.15 -6.75 15.48
C ILE A 16 13.59 -6.09 14.24
N VAL A 17 13.53 -6.82 13.14
CA VAL A 17 12.93 -6.38 11.88
C VAL A 17 11.53 -6.99 11.82
N MET A 18 10.50 -6.15 11.85
CA MET A 18 9.12 -6.60 11.76
C MET A 18 8.64 -6.50 10.31
N ASN A 19 8.35 -7.67 9.71
CA ASN A 19 7.71 -7.79 8.40
C ASN A 19 6.32 -8.44 8.53
N ILE A 20 5.73 -8.39 9.73
CA ILE A 20 4.44 -8.98 10.09
C ILE A 20 3.51 -7.85 10.48
N PHE A 21 2.27 -7.91 9.99
CA PHE A 21 1.18 -7.03 10.33
C PHE A 21 0.03 -7.84 10.92
N GLY A 22 -0.61 -7.34 11.98
CA GLY A 22 -1.76 -7.98 12.64
C GLY A 22 -1.39 -8.98 13.72
N ASP A 23 -2.37 -9.35 14.54
CA ASP A 23 -2.26 -10.25 15.68
C ASP A 23 -3.21 -11.46 15.57
N LYS A 24 -4.49 -11.26 15.18
CA LYS A 24 -5.46 -12.35 14.90
C LYS A 24 -5.22 -12.94 13.52
N TRP A 25 -5.27 -12.06 12.49
CA TRP A 25 -4.81 -12.39 11.15
C TRP A 25 -3.44 -11.78 10.96
N THR A 26 -2.41 -12.61 10.94
CA THR A 26 -1.05 -12.14 10.74
C THR A 26 -0.66 -12.23 9.28
N PHE A 27 -0.14 -11.14 8.73
CA PHE A 27 0.32 -11.07 7.36
C PHE A 27 1.82 -10.81 7.31
N THR A 28 2.60 -11.78 6.86
CA THR A 28 4.04 -11.64 6.58
C THR A 28 4.24 -11.42 5.08
N SER A 29 4.75 -10.26 4.70
CA SER A 29 5.06 -9.92 3.31
C SER A 29 6.55 -10.15 3.00
N PHE A 30 6.87 -10.71 1.83
CA PHE A 30 8.24 -10.99 1.39
C PHE A 30 8.46 -10.66 -0.09
N GLY A 31 9.74 -10.70 -0.50
CA GLY A 31 10.19 -10.52 -1.88
C GLY A 31 10.49 -9.08 -2.28
N GLU A 32 11.49 -8.90 -3.13
CA GLU A 32 11.97 -7.63 -3.67
C GLU A 32 11.39 -7.38 -5.06
N SER A 33 11.26 -6.08 -5.42
CA SER A 33 10.58 -5.67 -6.66
C SER A 33 11.20 -6.20 -7.94
N HIS A 34 12.50 -6.51 -7.95
CA HIS A 34 13.24 -7.10 -9.07
C HIS A 34 13.88 -8.43 -8.69
N GLY A 35 13.45 -9.06 -7.58
CA GLY A 35 13.71 -10.45 -7.28
C GLY A 35 12.81 -11.39 -8.10
N ALA A 36 12.85 -12.69 -7.84
CA ALA A 36 12.07 -13.69 -8.56
C ALA A 36 10.56 -13.52 -8.42
N ALA A 37 10.11 -13.14 -7.22
CA ALA A 37 8.70 -12.96 -6.87
C ALA A 37 8.54 -12.03 -5.68
N ILE A 38 7.33 -11.55 -5.49
CA ILE A 38 6.82 -11.02 -4.21
C ILE A 38 5.72 -11.96 -3.71
N GLY A 39 5.39 -11.91 -2.43
CA GLY A 39 4.32 -12.76 -1.91
C GLY A 39 4.04 -12.49 -0.44
N GLY A 40 3.30 -13.38 0.16
CA GLY A 40 2.99 -13.31 1.57
C GLY A 40 2.54 -14.64 2.15
N VAL A 41 2.57 -14.67 3.48
CA VAL A 41 1.93 -15.70 4.30
C VAL A 41 0.89 -15.01 5.15
N LEU A 42 -0.36 -15.47 5.06
CA LEU A 42 -1.49 -15.00 5.85
C LEU A 42 -1.91 -16.15 6.78
N ASP A 43 -1.85 -15.94 8.08
CA ASP A 43 -2.23 -16.92 9.09
C ASP A 43 -3.40 -16.39 9.94
N GLY A 44 -4.14 -17.30 10.60
CA GLY A 44 -5.31 -16.97 11.39
C GLY A 44 -6.62 -16.85 10.60
N VAL A 45 -6.60 -17.14 9.30
CA VAL A 45 -7.82 -17.18 8.47
C VAL A 45 -8.65 -18.42 8.86
N PRO A 46 -9.96 -18.30 9.15
CA PRO A 46 -10.79 -19.45 9.48
C PRO A 46 -10.88 -20.43 8.31
N ALA A 47 -11.09 -21.71 8.63
CA ALA A 47 -11.40 -22.72 7.62
C ALA A 47 -12.81 -22.48 7.03
N GLY A 48 -12.97 -22.80 5.74
CA GLY A 48 -14.26 -22.75 5.08
C GLY A 48 -14.63 -21.41 4.46
N LEU A 49 -13.73 -20.42 4.47
CA LEU A 49 -13.95 -19.19 3.70
C LEU A 49 -13.80 -19.48 2.21
N HIS A 50 -14.88 -19.24 1.46
CA HIS A 50 -14.86 -19.31 -0.01
C HIS A 50 -14.14 -18.09 -0.58
N ILE A 51 -13.14 -18.33 -1.42
CA ILE A 51 -12.31 -17.28 -2.00
C ILE A 51 -12.84 -16.90 -3.39
N ASP A 52 -13.31 -15.68 -3.53
CA ASP A 52 -13.61 -15.07 -4.83
C ASP A 52 -12.32 -14.64 -5.52
N LEU A 53 -11.81 -15.51 -6.40
CA LEU A 53 -10.60 -15.27 -7.18
C LEU A 53 -10.78 -14.13 -8.19
N GLN A 54 -12.01 -13.89 -8.67
CA GLN A 54 -12.29 -12.81 -9.61
C GLN A 54 -12.23 -11.45 -8.92
N MET A 55 -12.70 -11.36 -7.67
CA MET A 55 -12.52 -10.16 -6.84
C MET A 55 -11.03 -9.84 -6.65
N ILE A 56 -10.22 -10.83 -6.27
CA ILE A 56 -8.77 -10.65 -6.09
C ILE A 56 -8.11 -10.15 -7.38
N ARG A 57 -8.43 -10.76 -8.52
CA ARG A 57 -7.93 -10.33 -9.83
C ARG A 57 -8.33 -8.89 -10.13
N THR A 58 -9.58 -8.52 -9.89
CA THR A 58 -10.09 -7.17 -10.10
C THR A 58 -9.34 -6.13 -9.24
N GLU A 59 -9.08 -6.45 -7.96
CA GLU A 59 -8.34 -5.56 -7.07
C GLU A 59 -6.86 -5.39 -7.50
N LEU A 60 -6.23 -6.47 -7.98
CA LEU A 60 -4.89 -6.41 -8.55
C LEU A 60 -4.85 -5.60 -9.84
N GLU A 61 -5.84 -5.72 -10.72
CA GLU A 61 -5.98 -4.91 -11.93
C GLU A 61 -6.19 -3.42 -11.60
N ARG A 62 -7.00 -3.10 -10.58
CA ARG A 62 -7.17 -1.73 -10.06
C ARG A 62 -5.82 -1.18 -9.57
N ARG A 63 -5.08 -1.96 -8.80
CA ARG A 63 -3.75 -1.60 -8.32
C ARG A 63 -2.76 -1.41 -9.49
N ALA A 64 -2.84 -2.24 -10.52
CA ALA A 64 -2.02 -2.11 -11.71
C ALA A 64 -2.44 -0.93 -12.61
N GLY A 65 -3.60 -0.32 -12.37
CA GLY A 65 -4.17 0.76 -13.20
C GLY A 65 -4.79 0.27 -14.50
N LYS A 66 -5.08 -1.03 -14.63
CA LYS A 66 -5.57 -1.66 -15.88
C LYS A 66 -7.08 -1.49 -16.09
N LYS A 67 -7.86 -1.43 -15.01
CA LYS A 67 -9.33 -1.27 -15.06
C LYS A 67 -9.78 -0.23 -14.03
N PRO A 68 -10.25 0.94 -14.46
CA PRO A 68 -11.03 1.79 -13.58
C PRO A 68 -12.37 1.11 -13.32
N LYS A 69 -12.80 0.97 -12.04
CA LYS A 69 -14.22 0.73 -11.74
C LYS A 69 -15.06 1.87 -12.30
N PRO A 70 -16.36 1.64 -12.57
CA PRO A 70 -17.30 2.70 -12.99
C PRO A 70 -17.26 3.95 -12.08
N ASP A 71 -16.99 3.73 -10.78
CA ASP A 71 -16.87 4.76 -9.74
C ASP A 71 -15.47 5.41 -9.68
N ASN A 72 -14.50 4.89 -10.43
CA ASN A 72 -13.18 5.49 -10.55
C ASN A 72 -13.24 6.55 -11.67
N VAL A 73 -13.17 7.78 -11.27
CA VAL A 73 -13.41 9.00 -12.06
C VAL A 73 -12.53 9.15 -13.30
N LEU A 74 -11.51 8.34 -13.47
CA LEU A 74 -10.58 8.40 -14.60
C LEU A 74 -11.13 7.76 -15.89
N LYS A 75 -12.45 7.48 -15.99
CA LYS A 75 -13.22 7.06 -17.19
C LYS A 75 -12.35 6.44 -18.30
N GLY A 76 -11.82 5.24 -18.10
CA GLY A 76 -11.18 4.46 -19.17
C GLY A 76 -9.85 4.98 -19.72
N ARG A 77 -9.21 5.97 -19.09
CA ARG A 77 -7.89 6.45 -19.48
C ARG A 77 -6.83 5.88 -18.52
N GLU A 78 -5.87 5.14 -19.05
CA GLU A 78 -4.65 4.69 -18.34
C GLU A 78 -3.68 5.88 -18.14
N VAL A 79 -4.11 6.88 -17.36
CA VAL A 79 -3.35 8.11 -17.17
C VAL A 79 -2.45 7.98 -15.93
N GLY A 80 -1.18 8.26 -16.11
CA GLY A 80 -0.20 8.35 -15.01
C GLY A 80 0.32 7.03 -14.47
N VAL A 81 -0.04 5.90 -15.07
CA VAL A 81 0.42 4.56 -14.69
C VAL A 81 1.76 4.25 -15.37
N SER A 82 2.71 3.67 -14.63
CA SER A 82 3.98 3.27 -15.22
C SER A 82 3.79 2.15 -16.23
N PRO A 83 4.56 2.12 -17.33
CA PRO A 83 4.48 1.06 -18.34
C PRO A 83 4.71 -0.35 -17.77
N ARG A 84 5.51 -0.47 -16.69
CA ARG A 84 5.72 -1.74 -16.01
C ARG A 84 4.44 -2.23 -15.34
N ALA A 85 3.78 -1.39 -14.54
CA ALA A 85 2.58 -1.79 -13.83
C ALA A 85 1.47 -2.24 -14.78
N ALA A 86 1.35 -1.60 -15.94
CA ALA A 86 0.38 -1.99 -16.97
C ALA A 86 0.67 -3.38 -17.60
N ARG A 87 1.95 -3.80 -17.66
CA ARG A 87 2.36 -5.07 -18.29
C ARG A 87 2.42 -6.25 -17.34
N GLU A 88 2.66 -6.02 -16.02
CA GLU A 88 2.72 -7.13 -15.04
C GLU A 88 1.36 -7.84 -14.96
N PRO A 89 1.30 -9.16 -15.15
CA PRO A 89 0.04 -9.91 -15.11
C PRO A 89 -0.52 -10.04 -13.71
N ASP A 90 0.29 -9.92 -12.66
CA ASP A 90 -0.07 -10.08 -11.24
C ASP A 90 -0.87 -11.37 -10.95
N GLU A 91 -0.48 -12.47 -11.59
CA GLU A 91 -1.07 -13.80 -11.35
C GLU A 91 -0.64 -14.34 -9.98
N VAL A 92 -1.61 -14.77 -9.17
CA VAL A 92 -1.37 -15.32 -7.84
C VAL A 92 -1.17 -16.83 -7.94
N GLU A 93 0.00 -17.30 -7.49
CA GLU A 93 0.29 -18.72 -7.28
C GLU A 93 0.02 -19.07 -5.81
N TRP A 94 -0.97 -19.92 -5.56
CA TRP A 94 -1.31 -20.40 -4.22
C TRP A 94 -0.45 -21.61 -3.87
N LEU A 95 0.20 -21.59 -2.72
CA LEU A 95 1.18 -22.62 -2.32
C LEU A 95 0.67 -23.51 -1.18
N SER A 96 -0.18 -22.98 -0.30
CA SER A 96 -0.74 -23.71 0.84
C SER A 96 -1.96 -22.99 1.40
N GLY A 97 -2.66 -23.66 2.33
CA GLY A 97 -3.76 -23.11 3.12
C GLY A 97 -5.08 -23.02 2.38
N VAL A 98 -5.14 -23.48 1.14
CA VAL A 98 -6.35 -23.50 0.31
C VAL A 98 -6.48 -24.80 -0.46
N ILE A 99 -7.72 -25.17 -0.84
CA ILE A 99 -8.02 -26.32 -1.68
C ILE A 99 -9.09 -25.92 -2.71
N GLU A 100 -9.14 -26.59 -3.85
CA GLU A 100 -10.21 -26.42 -4.84
C GLU A 100 -11.58 -26.80 -4.23
N SER A 101 -12.58 -25.97 -4.47
CA SER A 101 -13.95 -26.22 -4.06
C SER A 101 -14.66 -27.06 -5.10
N ASP A 102 -15.29 -28.17 -4.68
CA ASP A 102 -16.19 -28.98 -5.53
C ASP A 102 -17.52 -28.25 -5.85
N GLU A 103 -17.85 -27.21 -5.08
CA GLU A 103 -18.99 -26.33 -5.36
C GLU A 103 -18.60 -25.27 -6.40
N ALA A 104 -18.53 -25.70 -7.66
CA ALA A 104 -18.54 -24.77 -8.78
C ALA A 104 -19.90 -24.07 -8.80
N THR A 105 -20.00 -22.88 -8.23
CA THR A 105 -21.15 -22.01 -8.47
C THR A 105 -21.15 -21.67 -9.94
N LYS A 106 -22.28 -21.89 -10.62
CA LYS A 106 -22.44 -21.79 -12.09
C LYS A 106 -21.99 -20.44 -12.69
N ASP A 107 -21.76 -19.42 -11.84
CA ASP A 107 -21.41 -18.05 -12.23
C ASP A 107 -19.94 -17.65 -11.92
N GLN A 108 -19.16 -18.40 -11.12
CA GLN A 108 -17.84 -17.94 -10.62
C GLN A 108 -16.65 -18.83 -10.96
N GLY A 109 -16.84 -19.95 -11.68
CA GLY A 109 -15.74 -20.88 -12.00
C GLY A 109 -15.26 -21.69 -10.78
N GLN A 110 -14.11 -22.38 -10.92
CA GLN A 110 -13.48 -23.11 -9.80
C GLN A 110 -13.07 -22.12 -8.71
N GLY A 111 -13.67 -22.22 -7.52
CA GLY A 111 -13.33 -21.45 -6.34
C GLY A 111 -12.29 -22.17 -5.49
N LEU A 112 -11.67 -21.43 -4.57
CA LEU A 112 -10.83 -21.99 -3.52
C LEU A 112 -11.55 -21.85 -2.18
N ILE A 113 -11.29 -22.79 -1.27
CA ILE A 113 -11.75 -22.75 0.13
C ILE A 113 -10.53 -22.78 1.04
N THR A 114 -10.54 -21.98 2.09
CA THR A 114 -9.49 -21.94 3.11
C THR A 114 -9.56 -23.18 4.02
N LEU A 115 -8.38 -23.64 4.45
CA LEU A 115 -8.23 -24.82 5.31
C LEU A 115 -8.03 -24.50 6.80
N GLY A 116 -7.95 -23.21 7.19
CA GLY A 116 -7.60 -22.82 8.56
C GLY A 116 -6.12 -22.99 8.89
N THR A 117 -5.29 -23.26 7.91
CA THR A 117 -3.82 -23.34 8.01
C THR A 117 -3.20 -22.15 7.27
N PRO A 118 -1.90 -21.83 7.50
CA PRO A 118 -1.28 -20.67 6.86
C PRO A 118 -1.42 -20.69 5.35
N ILE A 119 -1.96 -19.59 4.81
CA ILE A 119 -2.13 -19.38 3.37
C ILE A 119 -0.86 -18.73 2.85
N ALA A 120 -0.07 -19.48 2.07
CA ALA A 120 1.09 -18.96 1.37
C ALA A 120 0.78 -18.74 -0.11
N PHE A 121 1.21 -17.59 -0.64
CA PHE A 121 1.05 -17.24 -2.04
C PHE A 121 2.21 -16.40 -2.55
N LEU A 122 2.43 -16.41 -3.86
CA LEU A 122 3.39 -15.54 -4.52
C LEU A 122 2.87 -15.00 -5.85
N ILE A 123 3.51 -13.92 -6.31
CA ILE A 123 3.30 -13.28 -7.62
C ILE A 123 4.66 -13.13 -8.26
N ARG A 124 4.87 -13.76 -9.43
CA ARG A 124 6.14 -13.69 -10.19
C ARG A 124 6.39 -12.28 -10.73
N ASN A 125 7.64 -11.84 -10.68
CA ASN A 125 8.07 -10.59 -11.30
C ASN A 125 8.47 -10.84 -12.77
N LYS A 126 7.49 -10.91 -13.66
CA LYS A 126 7.71 -11.27 -15.08
C LYS A 126 8.35 -10.15 -15.92
N ASP A 127 8.15 -8.87 -15.57
CA ASP A 127 8.75 -7.69 -16.24
C ASP A 127 9.88 -7.05 -15.42
N ALA A 128 10.59 -7.85 -14.61
CA ALA A 128 11.76 -7.37 -13.89
C ALA A 128 12.92 -7.13 -14.87
N ARG A 129 13.56 -5.95 -14.78
CA ARG A 129 14.73 -5.56 -15.59
C ARG A 129 15.80 -5.00 -14.68
N PRO A 130 16.60 -5.87 -14.04
CA PRO A 130 17.66 -5.44 -13.12
C PRO A 130 18.69 -4.54 -13.78
N GLU A 131 18.95 -4.75 -15.07
CA GLU A 131 19.89 -3.98 -15.89
C GLU A 131 19.58 -2.48 -15.93
N ASP A 132 18.32 -2.08 -15.88
CA ASP A 132 17.92 -0.67 -15.88
C ASP A 132 18.40 0.07 -14.60
N TYR A 133 18.89 -0.66 -13.58
CA TYR A 133 19.28 -0.14 -12.27
C TYR A 133 20.77 -0.36 -11.94
N GLU A 134 21.60 -0.79 -12.88
CA GLU A 134 23.04 -1.05 -12.67
C GLU A 134 23.78 0.15 -12.04
N TRP A 135 23.45 1.36 -12.48
CA TRP A 135 24.02 2.60 -11.97
C TRP A 135 23.75 2.83 -10.47
N LEU A 136 22.70 2.22 -9.91
CA LEU A 136 22.38 2.32 -8.48
C LEU A 136 23.29 1.47 -7.59
N LYS A 137 24.14 0.61 -8.13
CA LYS A 137 25.09 -0.15 -7.32
C LYS A 137 25.96 0.75 -6.44
N HIS A 138 26.32 1.94 -6.96
CA HIS A 138 27.25 2.87 -6.33
C HIS A 138 26.65 4.27 -6.08
N SER A 139 25.34 4.44 -6.29
CA SER A 139 24.64 5.70 -6.12
C SER A 139 23.27 5.51 -5.49
N TYR A 140 22.61 6.60 -5.09
CA TYR A 140 21.29 6.56 -4.46
C TYR A 140 20.34 7.51 -5.19
N ARG A 141 19.08 7.07 -5.32
CA ARG A 141 18.03 7.97 -5.82
C ARG A 141 17.63 8.97 -4.75
N VAL A 142 17.48 10.22 -5.15
CA VAL A 142 17.04 11.29 -4.24
C VAL A 142 15.56 11.11 -3.90
N GLY A 143 15.23 11.35 -2.62
CA GLY A 143 13.87 11.20 -2.12
C GLY A 143 13.38 9.74 -2.03
N HIS A 144 14.28 8.77 -2.26
CA HIS A 144 14.03 7.33 -2.13
C HIS A 144 14.70 6.74 -0.90
N ALA A 145 14.36 5.51 -0.53
CA ALA A 145 14.88 4.85 0.67
C ALA A 145 16.27 4.20 0.49
N ASP A 146 16.89 4.29 -0.68
CA ASP A 146 18.12 3.57 -1.02
C ASP A 146 19.21 3.71 0.04
N ARG A 147 19.59 4.96 0.37
CA ARG A 147 20.64 5.25 1.35
C ARG A 147 20.28 4.78 2.76
N VAL A 148 19.05 5.02 3.21
CA VAL A 148 18.65 4.68 4.58
C VAL A 148 18.51 3.18 4.79
N TYR A 149 18.15 2.42 3.74
CA TYR A 149 18.15 0.96 3.78
C TYR A 149 19.58 0.42 3.92
N GLU A 150 20.52 0.91 3.12
CA GLU A 150 21.92 0.49 3.22
C GLU A 150 22.54 0.85 4.57
N GLN A 151 22.27 2.06 5.09
CA GLN A 151 22.74 2.46 6.42
C GLN A 151 22.13 1.62 7.54
N LYS A 152 20.89 1.20 7.41
CA LYS A 152 20.19 0.41 8.43
C LYS A 152 20.63 -1.06 8.43
N TYR A 153 20.71 -1.67 7.25
CA TYR A 153 20.92 -3.11 7.11
C TYR A 153 22.37 -3.49 6.73
N GLY A 154 23.23 -2.51 6.40
CA GLY A 154 24.59 -2.74 5.91
C GLY A 154 24.67 -3.18 4.44
N ILE A 155 23.54 -3.54 3.86
CA ILE A 155 23.38 -3.96 2.45
C ILE A 155 21.99 -3.60 1.98
N ARG A 156 21.81 -3.40 0.68
CA ARG A 156 20.51 -3.20 0.04
C ARG A 156 20.41 -3.94 -1.29
N ASP A 157 19.19 -4.23 -1.71
CA ASP A 157 18.94 -4.57 -3.11
C ASP A 157 18.82 -3.27 -3.91
N TRP A 158 19.82 -2.98 -4.74
CA TRP A 158 19.87 -1.79 -5.60
C TRP A 158 18.88 -1.89 -6.78
N ARG A 159 18.38 -3.09 -7.11
CA ARG A 159 17.50 -3.33 -8.24
C ARG A 159 16.09 -2.78 -7.95
N GLY A 160 15.75 -1.63 -8.50
CA GLY A 160 14.41 -1.04 -8.43
C GLY A 160 13.90 -0.68 -7.03
N GLY A 161 14.76 -0.66 -6.01
CA GLY A 161 14.43 -0.24 -4.65
C GLY A 161 13.89 -1.34 -3.73
N GLY A 162 13.97 -2.60 -4.12
CA GLY A 162 13.67 -3.76 -3.27
C GLY A 162 12.31 -3.67 -2.57
N ARG A 163 12.32 -3.77 -1.23
CA ARG A 163 11.12 -3.66 -0.38
C ARG A 163 10.52 -2.25 -0.29
N ALA A 164 11.29 -1.20 -0.61
CA ALA A 164 10.77 0.18 -0.63
C ALA A 164 9.94 0.49 -1.90
N SER A 165 9.91 -0.41 -2.87
CA SER A 165 9.12 -0.27 -4.08
C SER A 165 7.63 -0.53 -3.82
N ALA A 166 6.76 0.27 -4.46
CA ALA A 166 5.31 0.03 -4.44
C ALA A 166 4.88 -1.31 -5.07
N ARG A 167 5.79 -2.06 -5.68
CA ARG A 167 5.54 -3.42 -6.19
C ARG A 167 5.06 -4.37 -5.09
N GLU A 168 5.63 -4.26 -3.88
CA GLU A 168 5.28 -5.11 -2.75
C GLU A 168 3.80 -5.02 -2.35
N THR A 169 3.14 -3.90 -2.66
CA THR A 169 1.72 -3.69 -2.33
C THR A 169 0.77 -4.66 -3.03
N ALA A 170 1.20 -5.34 -4.10
CA ALA A 170 0.37 -6.39 -4.72
C ALA A 170 0.10 -7.54 -3.76
N ALA A 171 1.08 -7.94 -2.95
CA ALA A 171 0.88 -8.95 -1.91
C ALA A 171 -0.08 -8.47 -0.83
N ARG A 172 -0.04 -7.18 -0.44
CA ARG A 172 -1.01 -6.60 0.50
C ARG A 172 -2.43 -6.63 -0.06
N VAL A 173 -2.60 -6.37 -1.36
CA VAL A 173 -3.91 -6.41 -2.02
C VAL A 173 -4.48 -7.82 -2.00
N VAL A 174 -3.68 -8.86 -2.24
CA VAL A 174 -4.16 -10.25 -2.13
C VAL A 174 -4.64 -10.56 -0.70
N ALA A 175 -3.79 -10.31 0.30
CA ALA A 175 -4.16 -10.57 1.71
C ALA A 175 -5.38 -9.74 2.15
N GLY A 176 -5.41 -8.45 1.81
CA GLY A 176 -6.53 -7.56 2.12
C GLY A 176 -7.81 -7.93 1.39
N SER A 177 -7.73 -8.52 0.19
CA SER A 177 -8.92 -9.01 -0.52
C SER A 177 -9.56 -10.20 0.21
N LEU A 178 -8.77 -11.10 0.81
CA LEU A 178 -9.29 -12.16 1.67
C LEU A 178 -9.98 -11.56 2.92
N ALA A 179 -9.36 -10.59 3.56
CA ALA A 179 -9.96 -9.90 4.70
C ALA A 179 -11.24 -9.13 4.31
N LYS A 180 -11.30 -8.49 3.13
CA LYS A 180 -12.52 -7.85 2.62
C LYS A 180 -13.66 -8.85 2.43
N GLN A 181 -13.36 -10.05 1.93
CA GLN A 181 -14.38 -11.11 1.74
C GLN A 181 -14.93 -11.59 3.07
N GLU A 182 -14.08 -11.84 4.06
CA GLU A 182 -14.54 -12.21 5.41
C GLU A 182 -15.35 -11.07 6.05
N LEU A 183 -14.90 -9.82 5.96
CA LEU A 183 -15.63 -8.67 6.48
C LEU A 183 -16.99 -8.48 5.81
N ALA A 184 -17.11 -8.79 4.52
CA ALA A 184 -18.37 -8.72 3.79
C ALA A 184 -19.40 -9.72 4.33
N THR A 185 -19.00 -10.91 4.81
CA THR A 185 -19.90 -11.85 5.47
C THR A 185 -20.49 -11.31 6.78
N LYS A 186 -19.77 -10.36 7.40
CA LYS A 186 -20.20 -9.65 8.63
C LYS A 186 -20.94 -8.34 8.32
N GLY A 187 -21.23 -8.05 7.04
CA GLY A 187 -21.93 -6.84 6.59
C GLY A 187 -21.04 -5.58 6.53
N VAL A 188 -19.73 -5.70 6.74
CA VAL A 188 -18.78 -4.56 6.65
C VAL A 188 -18.33 -4.37 5.21
N CYS A 189 -18.50 -3.15 4.69
CA CYS A 189 -18.11 -2.77 3.36
C CYS A 189 -17.06 -1.65 3.41
N ILE A 190 -15.99 -1.78 2.61
CA ILE A 190 -14.88 -0.82 2.55
C ILE A 190 -14.79 -0.32 1.12
N HIS A 191 -14.84 1.01 0.96
CA HIS A 191 -14.71 1.66 -0.33
C HIS A 191 -13.78 2.86 -0.24
N ALA A 192 -12.79 2.93 -1.13
CA ALA A 192 -11.90 4.07 -1.23
C ALA A 192 -11.91 4.67 -2.63
N HIS A 193 -11.69 5.98 -2.70
CA HIS A 193 -11.61 6.72 -3.96
C HIS A 193 -10.68 7.94 -3.85
N LEU A 194 -10.24 8.43 -4.99
CA LEU A 194 -9.40 9.62 -5.07
C LEU A 194 -10.29 10.87 -4.97
N VAL A 195 -9.97 11.76 -4.02
CA VAL A 195 -10.75 13.00 -3.78
C VAL A 195 -10.00 14.27 -4.16
N GLN A 196 -8.66 14.18 -4.35
CA GLN A 196 -7.86 15.32 -4.75
C GLN A 196 -6.59 14.88 -5.48
N VAL A 197 -6.20 15.63 -6.51
CA VAL A 197 -4.94 15.50 -7.24
C VAL A 197 -4.28 16.88 -7.33
N GLY A 198 -3.13 17.05 -6.66
CA GLY A 198 -2.53 18.37 -6.51
C GLY A 198 -3.50 19.33 -5.82
N ALA A 199 -3.85 20.43 -6.49
CA ALA A 199 -4.85 21.39 -6.01
C ALA A 199 -6.27 21.11 -6.55
N GLU A 200 -6.43 20.17 -7.50
CA GLU A 200 -7.71 19.88 -8.16
C GLU A 200 -8.56 18.93 -7.31
N THR A 201 -9.82 19.26 -7.12
CA THR A 201 -10.82 18.47 -6.38
C THR A 201 -11.99 17.99 -7.25
N ASP A 202 -12.10 18.48 -8.50
CA ASP A 202 -13.06 17.97 -9.46
C ASP A 202 -12.55 16.65 -10.08
N PRO A 203 -13.18 15.53 -9.77
CA PRO A 203 -12.75 14.24 -10.26
C PRO A 203 -12.70 14.15 -11.80
N ASN A 204 -13.52 14.89 -12.52
CA ASN A 204 -13.53 14.87 -13.99
C ASN A 204 -12.25 15.46 -14.61
N LYS A 205 -11.50 16.24 -13.85
CA LYS A 205 -10.26 16.91 -14.27
C LYS A 205 -8.99 16.17 -13.83
N PHE A 206 -9.08 15.17 -12.95
CA PHE A 206 -7.90 14.46 -12.42
C PHE A 206 -7.02 13.89 -13.53
N ALA A 207 -7.63 13.28 -14.55
CA ALA A 207 -6.88 12.69 -15.66
C ALA A 207 -6.07 13.76 -16.43
N ASP A 208 -6.63 14.93 -16.64
CA ASP A 208 -5.97 16.01 -17.38
C ASP A 208 -4.83 16.63 -16.57
N VAL A 209 -5.01 16.80 -15.25
CA VAL A 209 -3.95 17.26 -14.34
C VAL A 209 -2.79 16.27 -14.34
N ILE A 210 -3.05 14.97 -14.16
CA ILE A 210 -2.02 13.93 -14.16
C ILE A 210 -1.27 13.89 -15.50
N ALA A 211 -2.00 13.97 -16.62
CA ALA A 211 -1.42 13.98 -17.96
C ALA A 211 -0.53 15.21 -18.21
N ALA A 212 -0.86 16.36 -17.62
CA ALA A 212 -0.03 17.56 -17.72
C ALA A 212 1.34 17.33 -17.04
N TYR A 213 1.35 16.86 -15.79
CA TYR A 213 2.59 16.53 -15.08
C TYR A 213 3.41 15.43 -15.78
N GLN A 214 2.74 14.41 -16.33
CA GLN A 214 3.41 13.34 -17.08
C GLN A 214 4.12 13.88 -18.34
N ARG A 215 3.51 14.81 -19.06
CA ARG A 215 4.12 15.47 -20.25
C ARG A 215 5.33 16.32 -19.89
N GLU A 216 5.32 16.90 -18.70
CA GLU A 216 6.45 17.68 -18.17
C GLU A 216 7.58 16.82 -17.59
N GLY A 217 7.45 15.48 -17.61
CA GLY A 217 8.40 14.58 -16.96
C GLY A 217 8.43 14.72 -15.44
N ASP A 218 7.31 15.11 -14.82
CA ASP A 218 7.14 15.34 -13.40
C ASP A 218 6.05 14.45 -12.80
N SER A 219 5.76 14.60 -11.53
CA SER A 219 4.72 13.87 -10.80
C SER A 219 3.95 14.76 -9.85
N ILE A 220 2.76 14.31 -9.46
CA ILE A 220 1.86 15.01 -8.54
C ILE A 220 1.34 14.05 -7.48
N GLY A 221 1.09 14.54 -6.27
CA GLY A 221 0.46 13.80 -5.18
C GLY A 221 -1.06 13.83 -5.25
N GLY A 222 -1.69 13.08 -4.35
CA GLY A 222 -3.15 13.06 -4.24
C GLY A 222 -3.63 12.61 -2.87
N ILE A 223 -4.92 12.77 -2.63
CA ILE A 223 -5.62 12.35 -1.41
C ILE A 223 -6.62 11.26 -1.76
N VAL A 224 -6.55 10.17 -1.02
CA VAL A 224 -7.51 9.07 -1.08
C VAL A 224 -8.41 9.16 0.15
N GLU A 225 -9.72 9.18 -0.05
CA GLU A 225 -10.72 9.02 0.99
C GLU A 225 -11.18 7.57 1.04
N CYS A 226 -11.31 7.03 2.24
CA CYS A 226 -11.83 5.69 2.51
C CYS A 226 -13.05 5.78 3.41
N ARG A 227 -14.09 5.04 3.05
CA ARG A 227 -15.35 4.92 3.76
C ARG A 227 -15.58 3.47 4.18
N ILE A 228 -16.00 3.29 5.41
CA ILE A 228 -16.31 1.97 5.99
C ILE A 228 -17.74 2.03 6.48
N SER A 229 -18.61 1.22 5.89
CA SER A 229 -20.02 1.08 6.30
C SER A 229 -20.26 -0.29 6.91
N GLY A 230 -21.29 -0.40 7.73
CA GLY A 230 -21.69 -1.66 8.38
C GLY A 230 -20.78 -2.08 9.55
N LEU A 231 -19.85 -1.23 9.97
CA LEU A 231 -19.02 -1.52 11.13
C LEU A 231 -19.87 -1.47 12.42
N PRO A 232 -19.88 -2.53 13.26
CA PRO A 232 -20.67 -2.53 14.48
C PRO A 232 -20.18 -1.48 15.48
N VAL A 233 -21.08 -1.01 16.33
CA VAL A 233 -20.70 -0.18 17.49
C VAL A 233 -19.78 -1.01 18.39
N GLY A 234 -18.72 -0.40 18.89
CA GLY A 234 -17.83 -1.06 19.84
C GLY A 234 -16.50 -1.55 19.26
N THR A 235 -16.23 -1.33 17.94
CA THR A 235 -14.95 -1.71 17.36
C THR A 235 -13.86 -0.72 17.74
N GLY A 236 -12.76 -1.23 18.32
CA GLY A 236 -11.66 -0.45 18.87
C GLY A 236 -11.76 -0.26 20.37
N GLU A 237 -10.70 0.27 20.99
CA GLU A 237 -10.54 0.41 22.44
C GLU A 237 -10.35 1.87 22.85
N PRO A 238 -10.64 2.22 24.12
CA PRO A 238 -10.69 3.65 24.50
C PRO A 238 -9.32 4.31 24.67
N ILE A 239 -8.20 3.56 24.83
CA ILE A 239 -6.90 4.16 25.18
C ILE A 239 -5.87 3.98 24.05
N PHE A 240 -5.26 2.80 23.89
CA PHE A 240 -4.15 2.60 22.96
C PHE A 240 -4.58 1.96 21.65
N ASP A 241 -5.48 0.99 21.69
CA ASP A 241 -5.97 0.25 20.52
C ASP A 241 -7.21 0.91 19.90
N LYS A 242 -7.18 2.24 19.82
CA LYS A 242 -8.23 3.04 19.17
C LYS A 242 -8.37 2.67 17.70
N LEU A 243 -9.60 2.61 17.21
CA LEU A 243 -9.89 2.31 15.81
C LEU A 243 -9.09 3.20 14.84
N GLN A 244 -9.09 4.53 15.04
CA GLN A 244 -8.30 5.44 14.19
C GLN A 244 -6.80 5.23 14.31
N ALA A 245 -6.28 4.75 15.43
CA ALA A 245 -4.86 4.45 15.59
C ALA A 245 -4.46 3.23 14.75
N HIS A 246 -5.26 2.16 14.77
CA HIS A 246 -5.05 0.99 13.93
C HIS A 246 -5.18 1.31 12.44
N LEU A 247 -6.20 2.08 12.05
CA LEU A 247 -6.37 2.54 10.67
C LEU A 247 -5.16 3.38 10.22
N ALA A 248 -4.72 4.33 11.05
CA ALA A 248 -3.55 5.16 10.75
C ALA A 248 -2.28 4.30 10.64
N TYR A 249 -2.03 3.37 11.56
CA TYR A 249 -0.88 2.47 11.51
C TYR A 249 -0.85 1.66 10.21
N ALA A 250 -2.00 1.10 9.83
CA ALA A 250 -2.14 0.31 8.61
C ALA A 250 -1.84 1.14 7.35
N VAL A 251 -2.52 2.28 7.15
CA VAL A 251 -2.38 3.07 5.93
C VAL A 251 -1.08 3.86 5.86
N MET A 252 -0.52 4.31 7.00
CA MET A 252 0.78 4.97 7.05
C MET A 252 1.95 4.03 6.70
N SER A 253 1.74 2.72 6.77
CA SER A 253 2.70 1.71 6.30
C SER A 253 2.77 1.62 4.77
N ILE A 254 1.82 2.20 4.03
CA ILE A 254 1.79 2.18 2.57
C ILE A 254 2.88 3.11 2.02
N ASN A 255 3.60 2.64 1.01
CA ASN A 255 4.64 3.43 0.34
C ASN A 255 4.07 4.79 -0.13
N ALA A 256 4.84 5.86 0.06
CA ALA A 256 4.49 7.24 -0.28
C ALA A 256 3.36 7.87 0.54
N CYS A 257 2.69 7.18 1.44
CA CYS A 257 1.75 7.80 2.38
C CYS A 257 2.47 8.78 3.31
N LYS A 258 1.89 9.98 3.53
CA LYS A 258 2.49 11.09 4.27
C LYS A 258 1.59 11.69 5.35
N GLY A 259 0.34 11.29 5.41
CA GLY A 259 -0.58 11.78 6.41
C GLY A 259 -1.88 11.00 6.43
N PHE A 260 -2.53 11.08 7.57
CA PHE A 260 -3.82 10.47 7.85
C PHE A 260 -4.66 11.47 8.62
N GLU A 261 -5.93 11.58 8.29
CA GLU A 261 -6.94 12.30 9.08
C GLU A 261 -8.28 11.58 9.00
N TYR A 262 -9.12 11.72 10.04
CA TYR A 262 -10.46 11.13 10.05
C TYR A 262 -11.48 12.18 10.47
N GLY A 263 -12.75 12.00 10.11
CA GLY A 263 -13.81 12.97 10.33
C GLY A 263 -13.45 14.34 9.74
N THR A 264 -13.55 15.40 10.55
CA THR A 264 -13.16 16.75 10.13
C THR A 264 -11.67 16.97 9.95
N GLY A 265 -10.84 16.06 10.51
CA GLY A 265 -9.39 16.13 10.38
C GLY A 265 -8.81 17.50 10.75
N PHE A 266 -7.81 17.96 10.02
CA PHE A 266 -7.18 19.27 10.24
C PHE A 266 -8.14 20.45 10.03
N GLY A 267 -9.19 20.29 9.20
CA GLY A 267 -10.20 21.33 8.97
C GLY A 267 -11.03 21.67 10.22
N GLY A 268 -11.08 20.75 11.19
CA GLY A 268 -11.80 20.95 12.45
C GLY A 268 -11.22 22.03 13.34
N VAL A 269 -9.94 22.41 13.17
CA VAL A 269 -9.25 23.40 14.01
C VAL A 269 -9.90 24.80 13.97
N THR A 270 -10.58 25.12 12.86
CA THR A 270 -11.25 26.43 12.68
C THR A 270 -12.72 26.41 13.06
N GLN A 271 -13.26 25.29 13.52
CA GLN A 271 -14.67 25.14 13.84
C GLN A 271 -14.91 25.21 15.37
N PRO A 272 -15.99 25.81 15.82
CA PRO A 272 -16.36 25.78 17.24
C PRO A 272 -16.78 24.36 17.63
N GLY A 273 -16.53 23.97 18.90
CA GLY A 273 -16.84 22.64 19.40
C GLY A 273 -18.31 22.22 19.22
N SER A 274 -19.23 23.19 19.26
CA SER A 274 -20.67 22.96 18.99
C SER A 274 -20.97 22.52 17.54
N ALA A 275 -20.12 22.88 16.56
CA ALA A 275 -20.27 22.49 15.17
C ALA A 275 -19.65 21.11 14.88
N ILE A 276 -18.64 20.68 15.64
CA ILE A 276 -17.89 19.44 15.41
C ILE A 276 -18.61 18.21 15.99
N ASN A 277 -19.42 18.37 17.04
CA ASN A 277 -20.08 17.27 17.74
C ASN A 277 -20.95 16.37 16.83
N ALA A 278 -21.34 16.85 15.66
CA ALA A 278 -22.12 16.09 14.69
C ALA A 278 -21.26 15.35 13.64
N ILE A 279 -19.93 15.55 13.65
CA ILE A 279 -19.04 15.04 12.58
C ILE A 279 -17.85 14.31 13.19
N SER A 280 -18.14 13.21 13.89
CA SER A 280 -17.12 12.35 14.51
C SER A 280 -16.31 11.54 13.47
N GLY A 281 -16.82 11.42 12.23
CA GLY A 281 -16.28 10.51 11.21
C GLY A 281 -16.46 9.04 11.56
N GLY A 282 -17.52 8.70 12.33
CA GLY A 282 -17.86 7.34 12.72
C GLY A 282 -17.10 6.79 13.92
N ILE A 283 -16.27 7.64 14.59
CA ILE A 283 -15.42 7.22 15.71
C ILE A 283 -15.60 8.18 16.89
N SER A 284 -16.04 7.65 18.02
CA SER A 284 -16.23 8.39 19.28
C SER A 284 -15.35 7.79 20.37
N GLY A 285 -14.45 8.58 20.95
CA GLY A 285 -13.54 8.13 22.02
C GLY A 285 -12.51 7.08 21.60
N GLY A 286 -12.41 6.75 20.33
CA GLY A 286 -11.52 5.69 19.79
C GLY A 286 -12.26 4.44 19.32
N ILE A 287 -13.58 4.44 19.45
CA ILE A 287 -14.48 3.30 19.25
C ILE A 287 -15.47 3.67 18.15
N SER A 288 -15.84 2.72 17.28
CA SER A 288 -16.89 2.93 16.27
C SER A 288 -18.24 3.20 16.93
N ASP A 289 -18.98 4.19 16.40
CA ASP A 289 -20.30 4.55 16.90
C ASP A 289 -21.46 4.00 16.07
N GLY A 290 -21.17 3.13 15.08
CA GLY A 290 -22.15 2.49 14.20
C GLY A 290 -22.49 3.32 12.96
N SER A 291 -22.05 4.58 12.88
CA SER A 291 -22.15 5.37 11.66
C SER A 291 -20.98 5.03 10.69
N GLU A 292 -21.07 5.57 9.46
CA GLU A 292 -20.01 5.38 8.48
C GLU A 292 -18.68 5.99 8.98
N VAL A 293 -17.62 5.17 9.01
CA VAL A 293 -16.28 5.66 9.33
C VAL A 293 -15.65 6.25 8.07
N VAL A 294 -15.19 7.50 8.18
CA VAL A 294 -14.56 8.23 7.06
C VAL A 294 -13.20 8.75 7.47
N PHE A 295 -12.19 8.40 6.66
CA PHE A 295 -10.85 8.93 6.82
C PHE A 295 -10.20 9.26 5.47
N ARG A 296 -9.16 10.07 5.50
CA ARG A 296 -8.37 10.46 4.32
C ARG A 296 -6.89 10.23 4.56
N CYS A 297 -6.18 9.85 3.52
CA CYS A 297 -4.72 9.72 3.54
C CYS A 297 -4.10 10.38 2.30
N VAL A 298 -2.98 11.08 2.52
CA VAL A 298 -2.26 11.83 1.49
C VAL A 298 -1.05 11.05 1.01
N PHE A 299 -0.88 10.99 -0.30
CA PHE A 299 0.25 10.38 -0.99
C PHE A 299 1.12 11.46 -1.64
N LYS A 300 2.43 11.43 -1.35
CA LYS A 300 3.38 12.36 -1.95
C LYS A 300 3.57 12.07 -3.44
N PRO A 301 4.03 13.04 -4.24
CA PRO A 301 4.52 12.80 -5.60
C PRO A 301 5.64 11.74 -5.63
N THR A 302 5.77 11.04 -6.74
CA THR A 302 6.88 10.13 -7.01
C THR A 302 8.19 10.94 -7.11
N ALA A 303 9.21 10.60 -6.34
CA ALA A 303 10.44 11.39 -6.27
C ALA A 303 11.38 11.18 -7.46
N SER A 304 11.32 10.00 -8.11
CA SER A 304 12.24 9.62 -9.18
C SER A 304 11.66 10.02 -10.55
N THR A 305 11.62 11.31 -10.87
CA THR A 305 11.11 11.84 -12.13
C THR A 305 12.26 12.42 -12.97
N PRO A 306 12.15 12.48 -14.32
CA PRO A 306 13.14 13.10 -15.19
C PRO A 306 13.48 14.54 -14.75
N LYS A 307 12.45 15.31 -14.39
CA LYS A 307 12.63 16.70 -13.93
C LYS A 307 13.38 16.79 -12.60
N ALA A 308 13.12 15.88 -11.65
CA ALA A 308 13.87 15.83 -10.39
C ALA A 308 15.33 15.47 -10.63
N PHE A 309 15.63 14.53 -11.52
CA PHE A 309 17.01 14.19 -11.89
C PHE A 309 17.73 15.35 -12.56
N ALA A 310 17.08 16.09 -13.46
CA ALA A 310 17.66 17.26 -14.10
C ALA A 310 18.05 18.36 -13.08
N GLN A 311 17.23 18.57 -12.04
CA GLN A 311 17.54 19.51 -10.96
C GLN A 311 18.73 19.05 -10.11
N LEU A 312 18.88 17.74 -9.91
CA LEU A 312 19.96 17.17 -9.11
C LEU A 312 21.33 17.16 -9.81
N GLN A 313 21.39 17.31 -11.12
CA GLN A 313 22.65 17.50 -11.85
C GLN A 313 23.43 18.73 -11.36
N ASN A 314 22.77 19.63 -10.65
CA ASN A 314 23.37 20.81 -10.04
C ASN A 314 23.73 20.62 -8.55
N ASP A 315 23.41 19.46 -7.94
CA ASP A 315 23.76 19.17 -6.55
C ASP A 315 25.21 18.64 -6.48
N PRO A 316 26.11 19.31 -5.75
CA PRO A 316 27.50 18.86 -5.59
C PRO A 316 27.65 17.52 -4.86
N MET A 317 26.62 17.05 -4.18
CA MET A 317 26.58 15.75 -3.49
C MET A 317 26.21 14.58 -4.41
N VAL A 318 25.84 14.84 -5.66
CA VAL A 318 25.43 13.84 -6.65
C VAL A 318 26.54 13.65 -7.68
N ASN A 319 27.04 12.41 -7.81
CA ASN A 319 28.07 12.09 -8.78
C ASN A 319 27.47 12.08 -10.21
N LYS A 320 27.84 13.05 -11.03
CA LYS A 320 27.21 13.34 -12.34
C LYS A 320 27.53 12.31 -13.43
N SER A 321 28.62 11.56 -13.28
CA SER A 321 29.15 10.71 -14.34
C SER A 321 28.39 9.39 -14.56
N ASP A 322 27.60 8.95 -13.56
CA ASP A 322 27.08 7.59 -13.52
C ASP A 322 25.54 7.49 -13.61
N GLN A 323 24.85 8.60 -13.89
CA GLN A 323 23.40 8.61 -13.97
C GLN A 323 22.93 8.53 -15.42
N PRO A 324 22.32 7.40 -15.85
CA PRO A 324 21.63 7.36 -17.12
C PRO A 324 20.41 8.30 -17.07
N ASP A 325 20.05 8.80 -18.22
CA ASP A 325 18.81 9.58 -18.39
C ASP A 325 17.62 8.76 -17.84
N PRO A 326 16.87 9.26 -16.84
CA PRO A 326 15.80 8.48 -16.21
C PRO A 326 14.64 8.35 -17.18
N VAL A 327 14.71 7.37 -18.05
CA VAL A 327 13.67 7.08 -19.02
C VAL A 327 12.46 6.47 -18.32
N GLY A 328 11.51 7.29 -17.97
CA GLY A 328 10.07 7.10 -18.07
C GLY A 328 9.39 5.87 -17.44
N ARG A 329 9.86 5.33 -16.27
CA ARG A 329 9.18 4.20 -15.60
C ARG A 329 8.54 4.58 -14.26
N HIS A 330 8.22 5.84 -14.04
CA HIS A 330 7.58 6.32 -12.82
C HIS A 330 6.08 6.58 -13.02
N ASP A 331 5.31 6.44 -11.95
CA ASP A 331 3.92 6.86 -11.93
C ASP A 331 3.86 8.39 -11.84
N ALA A 332 3.11 9.05 -12.71
CA ALA A 332 2.90 10.49 -12.61
C ALA A 332 2.03 10.86 -11.39
N CYS A 333 1.17 9.94 -10.93
CA CYS A 333 0.45 10.06 -9.67
C CYS A 333 0.26 8.69 -9.02
N VAL A 334 1.02 8.39 -7.98
CA VAL A 334 0.96 7.10 -7.27
C VAL A 334 -0.36 6.91 -6.51
N ALA A 335 -1.05 8.00 -6.13
CA ALA A 335 -2.30 7.96 -5.38
C ALA A 335 -3.41 7.19 -6.12
N THR A 336 -3.43 7.21 -7.46
CA THR A 336 -4.40 6.46 -8.27
C THR A 336 -4.32 4.95 -8.03
N ARG A 337 -3.12 4.43 -7.81
CA ARG A 337 -2.85 3.00 -7.54
C ARG A 337 -2.92 2.65 -6.08
N ALA A 338 -2.85 3.65 -5.20
CA ALA A 338 -2.93 3.46 -3.75
C ALA A 338 -4.36 3.11 -3.29
N VAL A 339 -5.39 3.47 -4.05
CA VAL A 339 -6.80 3.26 -3.69
C VAL A 339 -7.09 1.82 -3.23
N PRO A 340 -6.86 0.75 -4.02
CA PRO A 340 -7.11 -0.62 -3.56
C PRO A 340 -6.14 -1.06 -2.46
N VAL A 341 -4.98 -0.44 -2.34
CA VAL A 341 -4.04 -0.73 -1.25
C VAL A 341 -4.55 -0.15 0.08
N VAL A 342 -5.16 1.03 0.06
CA VAL A 342 -5.83 1.64 1.23
C VAL A 342 -6.98 0.75 1.68
N GLU A 343 -7.84 0.28 0.76
CA GLU A 343 -8.93 -0.66 1.09
C GLU A 343 -8.37 -1.96 1.71
N ALA A 344 -7.33 -2.53 1.11
CA ALA A 344 -6.71 -3.78 1.58
C ALA A 344 -6.12 -3.65 2.99
N MET A 345 -5.37 -2.58 3.25
CA MET A 345 -4.77 -2.34 4.56
C MET A 345 -5.81 -1.99 5.61
N THR A 346 -6.89 -1.30 5.23
CA THR A 346 -8.06 -1.05 6.08
C THR A 346 -8.72 -2.37 6.47
N ALA A 347 -8.95 -3.28 5.52
CA ALA A 347 -9.54 -4.59 5.78
C ALA A 347 -8.67 -5.42 6.75
N LEU A 348 -7.34 -5.44 6.54
CA LEU A 348 -6.41 -6.13 7.42
C LEU A 348 -6.39 -5.52 8.83
N ALA A 349 -6.58 -4.20 8.98
CA ALA A 349 -6.70 -3.57 10.28
C ALA A 349 -8.01 -3.97 10.99
N LEU A 350 -9.12 -3.90 10.27
CA LEU A 350 -10.46 -4.16 10.84
C LEU A 350 -10.64 -5.62 11.25
N ILE A 351 -10.15 -6.58 10.46
CA ILE A 351 -10.29 -8.01 10.80
C ILE A 351 -9.53 -8.36 12.10
N ASN A 352 -8.53 -7.56 12.46
CA ASN A 352 -7.80 -7.72 13.71
C ASN A 352 -8.50 -7.08 14.93
N LEU A 353 -9.47 -6.19 14.70
CA LEU A 353 -10.24 -5.51 15.75
C LEU A 353 -11.63 -6.13 15.98
N LEU A 354 -12.17 -6.80 14.98
CA LEU A 354 -13.47 -7.48 15.07
C LEU A 354 -13.32 -8.87 15.68
N ASP A 355 -14.35 -9.29 16.46
CA ASP A 355 -14.48 -10.64 17.01
C ASP A 355 -15.05 -11.62 16.01
#